data_e60baa90cd04bc517b654fa574c5d876
#
_entry.id   e60baa90cd04bc517b654fa574c5d876
#
_cell.length_a   1.000
_cell.length_b   1.000
_cell.length_c   1.000
_cell.angle_alpha   90.00
_cell.angle_beta   90.00
_cell.angle_gamma   90.00
#
_symmetry.space_group_name_H-M   'P 1'
#
loop_
_entity.id
_entity.type
_entity.pdbx_description
1 polymer ?
#
loop_
_entity_poly.entity_id
_entity_poly.type
_entity_poly.pdbx_seq_one_letter_code
_entity_poly.pdbx_strand_id
1 'polypeptide(L)'
;MKRTRMTNYDKAHAAFEWSLPDSFNFGGDVIDAIAEDPGRLALIWCDGAGAERRFTFADIRRLSNRFANLLRANGVAKGDRVVVMLPRIPEWQIAMIGCLKLGAVPIPCITMLTEKDIAYRVTHSGAVAVVTTATDAAKFDNAAAFRLRCAVGAENDGDWL
;
A
#
# COMPACT_ATOMS: atom_id res chain seq x y z
N MET A 1 -6.29 12.56 -17.57
CA MET A 1 -6.72 11.28 -18.20
C MET A 1 -8.12 11.46 -18.79
N LYS A 2 -8.29 11.34 -20.12
CA LYS A 2 -9.62 11.43 -20.77
C LYS A 2 -10.41 10.18 -20.38
N ARG A 3 -11.58 10.35 -19.74
CA ARG A 3 -12.50 9.21 -19.50
C ARG A 3 -13.05 8.75 -20.84
N THR A 4 -12.67 7.55 -21.28
CA THR A 4 -13.28 6.91 -22.42
C THR A 4 -14.69 6.43 -22.01
N ARG A 5 -15.74 7.05 -22.56
CA ARG A 5 -17.11 6.55 -22.43
C ARG A 5 -17.28 5.38 -23.39
N MET A 6 -17.38 4.17 -22.88
CA MET A 6 -17.69 3.00 -23.68
C MET A 6 -19.20 3.00 -23.99
N THR A 7 -19.57 3.53 -25.15
CA THR A 7 -20.97 3.58 -25.63
C THR A 7 -21.32 2.39 -26.54
N ASN A 8 -20.32 1.72 -27.09
CA ASN A 8 -20.47 0.53 -27.91
C ASN A 8 -19.28 -0.39 -27.68
N TYR A 9 -19.50 -1.57 -27.11
CA TYR A 9 -18.47 -2.52 -26.75
C TYR A 9 -17.70 -3.02 -27.98
N ASP A 10 -18.37 -3.44 -29.04
CA ASP A 10 -17.74 -4.04 -30.22
C ASP A 10 -16.78 -3.07 -30.91
N LYS A 11 -17.22 -1.80 -31.06
CA LYS A 11 -16.35 -0.75 -31.59
C LYS A 11 -15.16 -0.46 -30.68
N ALA A 12 -15.37 -0.39 -29.35
CA ALA A 12 -14.32 -0.13 -28.42
C ALA A 12 -13.31 -1.28 -28.37
N HIS A 13 -13.79 -2.53 -28.42
CA HIS A 13 -12.96 -3.72 -28.45
C HIS A 13 -12.14 -3.81 -29.75
N ALA A 14 -12.76 -3.59 -30.89
CA ALA A 14 -12.08 -3.63 -32.19
C ALA A 14 -11.02 -2.52 -32.38
N ALA A 15 -11.22 -1.36 -31.72
CA ALA A 15 -10.31 -0.23 -31.78
C ALA A 15 -9.29 -0.21 -30.61
N PHE A 16 -9.32 -1.20 -29.71
CA PHE A 16 -8.44 -1.23 -28.56
C PHE A 16 -7.05 -1.70 -28.94
N GLU A 17 -6.07 -0.85 -28.68
CA GLU A 17 -4.64 -1.18 -28.80
C GLU A 17 -3.95 -0.94 -27.46
N TRP A 18 -3.05 -1.85 -27.08
CA TRP A 18 -2.20 -1.66 -25.93
C TRP A 18 -1.15 -0.57 -26.20
N SER A 19 -1.19 0.49 -25.44
CA SER A 19 -0.16 1.52 -25.43
C SER A 19 0.53 1.51 -24.08
N LEU A 20 1.62 0.76 -23.98
CA LEU A 20 2.38 0.62 -22.74
C LEU A 20 3.63 1.51 -22.82
N PRO A 21 3.87 2.40 -21.85
CA PRO A 21 5.11 3.13 -21.78
C PRO A 21 6.28 2.22 -21.37
N ASP A 22 7.49 2.58 -21.75
CA ASP A 22 8.73 1.82 -21.41
C ASP A 22 8.95 1.74 -19.89
N SER A 23 8.49 2.74 -19.16
CA SER A 23 8.47 2.74 -17.70
C SER A 23 7.13 3.23 -17.18
N PHE A 24 6.60 2.56 -16.18
CA PHE A 24 5.33 2.90 -15.56
C PHE A 24 5.37 2.65 -14.06
N ASN A 25 4.92 3.63 -13.29
CA ASN A 25 4.72 3.51 -11.85
C ASN A 25 3.32 3.96 -11.49
N PHE A 26 2.46 3.04 -11.07
CA PHE A 26 1.06 3.34 -10.73
C PHE A 26 0.94 4.48 -9.70
N GLY A 27 1.80 4.52 -8.70
CA GLY A 27 1.79 5.57 -7.68
C GLY A 27 2.11 6.96 -8.24
N GLY A 28 3.12 7.04 -9.12
CA GLY A 28 3.54 8.29 -9.78
C GLY A 28 2.61 8.66 -10.95
N ASP A 29 2.50 7.74 -11.92
CA ASP A 29 1.84 8.07 -13.19
C ASP A 29 0.31 8.14 -13.10
N VAL A 30 -0.31 7.52 -12.09
CA VAL A 30 -1.76 7.55 -11.91
C VAL A 30 -2.15 8.35 -10.67
N ILE A 31 -1.68 7.95 -9.49
CA ILE A 31 -2.14 8.57 -8.23
C ILE A 31 -1.66 10.02 -8.14
N ASP A 32 -0.37 10.27 -8.40
CA ASP A 32 0.18 11.62 -8.31
C ASP A 32 -0.32 12.54 -9.43
N ALA A 33 -0.55 11.99 -10.62
CA ALA A 33 -1.16 12.76 -11.72
C ALA A 33 -2.62 13.17 -11.41
N ILE A 34 -3.40 12.31 -10.73
CA ILE A 34 -4.75 12.68 -10.29
C ILE A 34 -4.70 13.70 -9.16
N ALA A 35 -3.67 13.65 -8.32
CA ALA A 35 -3.47 14.57 -7.19
C ALA A 35 -3.08 16.00 -7.59
N GLU A 36 -2.89 16.29 -8.89
CA GLU A 36 -2.75 17.66 -9.39
C GLU A 36 -4.04 18.50 -9.20
N ASP A 37 -5.21 17.85 -9.09
CA ASP A 37 -6.43 18.45 -8.55
C ASP A 37 -6.48 18.22 -7.02
N PRO A 38 -6.13 19.23 -6.19
CA PRO A 38 -5.97 19.04 -4.75
C PRO A 38 -7.27 18.74 -4.02
N GLY A 39 -8.41 19.11 -4.60
CA GLY A 39 -9.75 18.89 -4.02
C GLY A 39 -10.36 17.53 -4.39
N ARG A 40 -9.73 16.77 -5.28
CA ARG A 40 -10.33 15.53 -5.78
C ARG A 40 -10.36 14.45 -4.72
N LEU A 41 -11.57 14.02 -4.35
CA LEU A 41 -11.80 12.96 -3.36
C LEU A 41 -11.27 11.61 -3.88
N ALA A 42 -10.48 10.93 -3.04
CA ALA A 42 -9.89 9.62 -3.32
C ALA A 42 -10.54 8.50 -2.50
N LEU A 43 -10.77 8.73 -1.21
CA LEU A 43 -11.22 7.71 -0.27
C LEU A 43 -12.14 8.31 0.78
N ILE A 44 -13.24 7.64 1.04
CA ILE A 44 -14.08 7.82 2.23
C ILE A 44 -13.98 6.54 3.04
N TRP A 45 -13.58 6.68 4.30
CA TRP A 45 -13.55 5.58 5.25
C TRP A 45 -14.57 5.84 6.36
N CYS A 46 -15.33 4.80 6.71
CA CYS A 46 -16.27 4.85 7.81
C CYS A 46 -16.02 3.66 8.73
N ASP A 47 -16.11 3.86 10.02
CA ASP A 47 -16.07 2.78 11.01
C ASP A 47 -17.48 2.30 11.39
N GLY A 48 -17.54 1.25 12.24
CA GLY A 48 -18.80 0.71 12.73
C GLY A 48 -19.55 1.63 13.73
N ALA A 49 -18.89 2.66 14.25
CA ALA A 49 -19.47 3.64 15.16
C ALA A 49 -19.97 4.90 14.42
N GLY A 50 -19.78 4.98 13.11
CA GLY A 50 -20.23 6.09 12.27
C GLY A 50 -19.20 7.21 12.13
N ALA A 51 -17.97 7.06 12.61
CA ALA A 51 -16.92 8.02 12.33
C ALA A 51 -16.53 7.95 10.85
N GLU A 52 -16.32 9.11 10.23
CA GLU A 52 -15.96 9.24 8.83
C GLU A 52 -14.63 10.00 8.67
N ARG A 53 -13.74 9.47 7.81
CA ARG A 53 -12.52 10.16 7.39
C ARG A 53 -12.51 10.27 5.87
N ARG A 54 -12.19 11.45 5.36
CA ARG A 54 -12.11 11.73 3.92
C ARG A 54 -10.67 12.05 3.54
N PHE A 55 -10.22 11.49 2.43
CA PHE A 55 -8.89 11.74 1.89
C PHE A 55 -9.01 12.17 0.43
N THR A 56 -8.33 13.23 0.08
CA THR A 56 -8.13 13.64 -1.32
C THR A 56 -6.99 12.82 -1.94
N PHE A 57 -6.88 12.83 -3.27
CA PHE A 57 -5.70 12.26 -3.94
C PHE A 57 -4.41 12.98 -3.51
N ALA A 58 -4.47 14.27 -3.20
CA ALA A 58 -3.33 15.01 -2.66
C ALA A 58 -2.89 14.47 -1.28
N ASP A 59 -3.84 14.09 -0.41
CA ASP A 59 -3.52 13.44 0.87
C ASP A 59 -2.90 12.08 0.65
N ILE A 60 -3.46 11.26 -0.23
CA ILE A 60 -2.91 9.93 -0.56
C ILE A 60 -1.49 10.07 -1.13
N ARG A 61 -1.25 11.04 -2.04
CA ARG A 61 0.10 11.36 -2.54
C ARG A 61 1.06 11.67 -1.41
N ARG A 62 0.70 12.59 -0.54
CA ARG A 62 1.54 13.03 0.58
C ARG A 62 1.86 11.89 1.54
N LEU A 63 0.84 11.13 1.97
CA LEU A 63 0.98 10.05 2.95
C LEU A 63 1.75 8.86 2.38
N SER A 64 1.45 8.44 1.15
CA SER A 64 2.17 7.35 0.49
C SER A 64 3.63 7.71 0.17
N ASN A 65 3.94 8.99 -0.13
CA ASN A 65 5.32 9.45 -0.26
C ASN A 65 6.08 9.35 1.06
N ARG A 66 5.43 9.73 2.18
CA ARG A 66 6.04 9.58 3.52
C ARG A 66 6.34 8.12 3.82
N PHE A 67 5.41 7.22 3.55
CA PHE A 67 5.61 5.78 3.77
C PHE A 67 6.71 5.22 2.84
N ALA A 68 6.72 5.58 1.56
CA ALA A 68 7.80 5.19 0.64
C ALA A 68 9.18 5.68 1.12
N ASN A 69 9.25 6.89 1.66
CA ASN A 69 10.49 7.43 2.23
C ASN A 69 10.90 6.70 3.51
N LEU A 70 9.95 6.31 4.36
CA LEU A 70 10.21 5.49 5.54
C LEU A 70 10.81 4.14 5.15
N LEU A 71 10.21 3.45 4.18
CA LEU A 71 10.73 2.18 3.63
C LEU A 71 12.16 2.36 3.13
N ARG A 72 12.41 3.39 2.31
CA ARG A 72 13.73 3.68 1.74
C ARG A 72 14.78 4.01 2.81
N ALA A 73 14.42 4.80 3.80
CA ALA A 73 15.30 5.16 4.91
C ALA A 73 15.74 3.94 5.74
N ASN A 74 14.91 2.88 5.76
CA ASN A 74 15.20 1.61 6.43
C ASN A 74 15.74 0.54 5.46
N GLY A 75 16.30 0.94 4.32
CA GLY A 75 17.02 0.04 3.40
C GLY A 75 16.13 -0.85 2.54
N VAL A 76 14.82 -0.58 2.46
CA VAL A 76 13.94 -1.28 1.50
C VAL A 76 14.12 -0.66 0.12
N ALA A 77 14.34 -1.50 -0.89
CA ALA A 77 14.62 -1.12 -2.26
C ALA A 77 13.57 -1.68 -3.25
N LYS A 78 13.69 -1.27 -4.51
CA LYS A 78 12.89 -1.85 -5.60
C LYS A 78 13.08 -3.36 -5.67
N GLY A 79 11.96 -4.09 -5.76
CA GLY A 79 11.92 -5.55 -5.80
C GLY A 79 11.90 -6.21 -4.42
N ASP A 80 12.17 -5.50 -3.34
CA ASP A 80 12.00 -6.02 -1.98
C ASP A 80 10.52 -6.25 -1.66
N ARG A 81 10.25 -7.31 -0.90
CA ARG A 81 8.89 -7.68 -0.50
C ARG A 81 8.57 -7.09 0.87
N VAL A 82 7.36 -6.53 0.97
CA VAL A 82 6.84 -5.89 2.18
C VAL A 82 5.51 -6.55 2.55
N VAL A 83 5.42 -7.17 3.70
CA VAL A 83 4.14 -7.70 4.20
C VAL A 83 3.26 -6.53 4.63
N VAL A 84 2.03 -6.49 4.11
CA VAL A 84 1.00 -5.51 4.47
C VAL A 84 -0.18 -6.25 5.08
N MET A 85 -0.21 -6.35 6.42
CA MET A 85 -1.25 -7.01 7.19
C MET A 85 -2.02 -5.98 8.00
N LEU A 86 -2.91 -5.27 7.35
CA LEU A 86 -3.75 -4.24 7.93
C LEU A 86 -5.23 -4.56 7.70
N PRO A 87 -6.12 -4.21 8.63
CA PRO A 87 -7.56 -4.30 8.41
C PRO A 87 -8.01 -3.26 7.37
N ARG A 88 -9.33 -3.09 7.21
CA ARG A 88 -9.91 -2.12 6.26
C ARG A 88 -9.80 -0.69 6.78
N ILE A 89 -8.59 -0.18 6.93
CA ILE A 89 -8.27 1.19 7.34
C ILE A 89 -7.57 1.95 6.22
N PRO A 90 -7.59 3.29 6.20
CA PRO A 90 -6.95 4.10 5.15
C PRO A 90 -5.47 3.82 4.98
N GLU A 91 -4.80 3.48 6.06
CA GLU A 91 -3.37 3.17 6.12
C GLU A 91 -3.00 1.96 5.22
N TRP A 92 -3.95 1.03 4.98
CA TRP A 92 -3.75 -0.06 4.01
C TRP A 92 -3.50 0.46 2.60
N GLN A 93 -4.34 1.41 2.13
CA GLN A 93 -4.19 2.02 0.80
C GLN A 93 -2.89 2.82 0.71
N ILE A 94 -2.56 3.55 1.78
CA ILE A 94 -1.35 4.36 1.87
C ILE A 94 -0.10 3.48 1.78
N ALA A 95 -0.07 2.36 2.52
CA ALA A 95 1.03 1.42 2.51
C ALA A 95 1.21 0.74 1.14
N MET A 96 0.12 0.27 0.54
CA MET A 96 0.13 -0.34 -0.80
C MET A 96 0.70 0.62 -1.84
N ILE A 97 0.18 1.85 -1.90
CA ILE A 97 0.63 2.86 -2.87
C ILE A 97 2.08 3.26 -2.59
N GLY A 98 2.48 3.40 -1.33
CA GLY A 98 3.87 3.72 -0.96
C GLY A 98 4.86 2.65 -1.39
N CYS A 99 4.51 1.36 -1.23
CA CYS A 99 5.31 0.25 -1.76
C CYS A 99 5.45 0.35 -3.30
N LEU A 100 4.33 0.56 -4.02
CA LEU A 100 4.34 0.67 -5.47
C LEU A 100 5.20 1.86 -5.94
N LYS A 101 5.15 3.01 -5.25
CA LYS A 101 5.99 4.18 -5.57
C LYS A 101 7.48 3.87 -5.46
N LEU A 102 7.87 3.13 -4.44
CA LEU A 102 9.26 2.68 -4.27
C LEU A 102 9.66 1.58 -5.26
N GLY A 103 8.68 0.93 -5.88
CA GLY A 103 8.89 -0.28 -6.68
C GLY A 103 9.10 -1.53 -5.81
N ALA A 104 8.79 -1.46 -4.52
CA ALA A 104 8.72 -2.62 -3.65
C ALA A 104 7.47 -3.45 -3.96
N VAL A 105 7.49 -4.72 -3.60
CA VAL A 105 6.42 -5.69 -3.86
C VAL A 105 5.59 -5.86 -2.58
N PRO A 106 4.40 -5.23 -2.47
CA PRO A 106 3.55 -5.45 -1.31
C PRO A 106 2.93 -6.84 -1.35
N ILE A 107 2.92 -7.52 -0.19
CA ILE A 107 2.25 -8.80 0.04
C ILE A 107 1.06 -8.55 0.95
N PRO A 108 -0.15 -8.35 0.41
CA PRO A 108 -1.32 -8.13 1.22
C PRO A 108 -1.70 -9.40 1.98
N CYS A 109 -1.91 -9.26 3.28
CA CYS A 109 -2.29 -10.34 4.17
C CYS A 109 -3.54 -9.96 4.97
N ILE A 110 -4.38 -10.96 5.25
CA ILE A 110 -5.54 -10.78 6.13
C ILE A 110 -5.10 -10.87 7.60
N THR A 111 -5.78 -10.16 8.48
CA THR A 111 -5.46 -10.11 9.92
C THR A 111 -5.77 -11.41 10.67
N MET A 112 -6.51 -12.33 10.05
CA MET A 112 -6.85 -13.65 10.64
C MET A 112 -5.72 -14.69 10.53
N LEU A 113 -4.59 -14.35 9.91
CA LEU A 113 -3.45 -15.25 9.81
C LEU A 113 -2.89 -15.56 11.19
N THR A 114 -2.52 -16.84 11.38
CA THR A 114 -1.79 -17.30 12.56
C THR A 114 -0.30 -16.99 12.42
N GLU A 115 0.45 -17.02 13.52
CA GLU A 115 1.92 -16.88 13.53
C GLU A 115 2.60 -17.88 12.56
N LYS A 116 2.10 -19.12 12.49
CA LYS A 116 2.62 -20.14 11.56
C LYS A 116 2.40 -19.74 10.10
N ASP A 117 1.24 -19.20 9.76
CA ASP A 117 0.93 -18.74 8.41
C ASP A 117 1.80 -17.55 8.02
N ILE A 118 2.05 -16.66 8.97
CA ILE A 118 2.92 -15.48 8.80
C ILE A 118 4.37 -15.95 8.58
N ALA A 119 4.90 -16.81 9.44
CA ALA A 119 6.25 -17.34 9.34
C ALA A 119 6.49 -18.02 7.98
N TYR A 120 5.53 -18.82 7.51
CA TYR A 120 5.59 -19.43 6.19
C TYR A 120 5.67 -18.38 5.07
N ARG A 121 4.77 -17.38 5.07
CA ARG A 121 4.74 -16.34 4.03
C ARG A 121 6.00 -15.50 4.01
N VAL A 122 6.48 -15.12 5.18
CA VAL A 122 7.71 -14.32 5.31
C VAL A 122 8.91 -15.10 4.76
N THR A 123 9.06 -16.36 5.17
CA THR A 123 10.15 -17.24 4.71
C THR A 123 10.07 -17.49 3.21
N HIS A 124 8.88 -17.86 2.71
CA HIS A 124 8.67 -18.17 1.29
C HIS A 124 8.91 -16.97 0.38
N SER A 125 8.44 -15.79 0.78
CA SER A 125 8.60 -14.57 -0.02
C SER A 125 9.96 -13.91 0.16
N GLY A 126 10.66 -14.18 1.26
CA GLY A 126 11.84 -13.43 1.68
C GLY A 126 11.50 -11.95 1.96
N ALA A 127 10.35 -11.69 2.59
CA ALA A 127 9.95 -10.33 2.93
C ALA A 127 10.94 -9.70 3.91
N VAL A 128 11.30 -8.44 3.66
CA VAL A 128 12.29 -7.68 4.44
C VAL A 128 11.68 -6.61 5.32
N ALA A 129 10.40 -6.35 5.16
CA ALA A 129 9.67 -5.38 5.97
C ALA A 129 8.23 -5.82 6.20
N VAL A 130 7.63 -5.31 7.25
CA VAL A 130 6.23 -5.53 7.62
C VAL A 130 5.58 -4.22 8.04
N VAL A 131 4.31 -4.06 7.66
CA VAL A 131 3.40 -3.08 8.25
C VAL A 131 2.15 -3.80 8.73
N THR A 132 1.79 -3.56 9.99
CA THR A 132 0.63 -4.17 10.65
C THR A 132 -0.01 -3.20 11.64
N THR A 133 -0.94 -3.64 12.48
CA THR A 133 -1.45 -2.87 13.61
C THR A 133 -0.68 -3.18 14.89
N ALA A 134 -0.73 -2.29 15.87
CA ALA A 134 -0.19 -2.56 17.21
C ALA A 134 -0.75 -3.86 17.81
N THR A 135 -2.03 -4.14 17.60
CA THR A 135 -2.72 -5.34 18.10
C THR A 135 -2.16 -6.64 17.49
N ASP A 136 -1.75 -6.59 16.22
CA ASP A 136 -1.27 -7.77 15.48
C ASP A 136 0.27 -7.87 15.47
N ALA A 137 0.98 -6.91 16.03
CA ALA A 137 2.45 -6.84 16.01
C ALA A 137 3.09 -8.09 16.58
N ALA A 138 2.62 -8.59 17.73
CA ALA A 138 3.15 -9.78 18.39
C ALA A 138 3.13 -11.06 17.52
N LYS A 139 2.24 -11.15 16.52
CA LYS A 139 2.20 -12.28 15.57
C LYS A 139 3.47 -12.41 14.72
N PHE A 140 4.30 -11.36 14.68
CA PHE A 140 5.53 -11.32 13.90
C PHE A 140 6.80 -11.57 14.73
N ASP A 141 6.70 -11.77 16.04
CA ASP A 141 7.86 -11.89 16.93
C ASP A 141 8.75 -13.08 16.56
N ASN A 142 8.16 -14.20 16.14
CA ASN A 142 8.85 -15.39 15.71
C ASN A 142 9.09 -15.46 14.18
N ALA A 143 8.79 -14.40 13.45
CA ALA A 143 9.10 -14.31 12.03
C ALA A 143 10.58 -13.93 11.81
N ALA A 144 11.05 -14.03 10.56
CA ALA A 144 12.41 -13.65 10.22
C ALA A 144 12.73 -12.19 10.59
N ALA A 145 14.03 -11.89 10.70
CA ALA A 145 14.47 -10.52 10.95
C ALA A 145 14.04 -9.58 9.81
N PHE A 146 13.32 -8.53 10.14
CA PHE A 146 12.93 -7.47 9.22
C PHE A 146 13.90 -6.29 9.31
N ARG A 147 14.11 -5.60 8.20
CA ARG A 147 14.79 -4.29 8.17
C ARG A 147 13.90 -3.18 8.73
N LEU A 148 12.59 -3.34 8.59
CA LEU A 148 11.58 -2.42 9.11
C LEU A 148 10.38 -3.19 9.64
N ARG A 149 9.98 -2.85 10.86
CA ARG A 149 8.70 -3.21 11.46
C ARG A 149 7.91 -1.93 11.70
N CYS A 150 6.73 -1.79 11.10
CA CYS A 150 5.88 -0.62 11.24
C CYS A 150 4.52 -1.01 11.79
N ALA A 151 4.10 -0.41 12.89
CA ALA A 151 2.83 -0.70 13.55
C ALA A 151 1.93 0.53 13.59
N VAL A 152 0.79 0.47 12.91
CA VAL A 152 -0.23 1.52 12.95
C VAL A 152 -0.92 1.50 14.32
N GLY A 153 -0.93 2.67 14.99
CA GLY A 153 -1.59 2.84 16.30
C GLY A 153 -0.73 2.41 17.49
N ALA A 154 0.57 2.15 17.27
CA ALA A 154 1.54 1.98 18.35
C ALA A 154 2.28 3.31 18.63
N GLU A 155 2.75 3.49 19.86
CA GLU A 155 3.87 4.37 20.14
C GLU A 155 5.16 3.66 19.73
N ASN A 156 6.21 4.43 19.40
CA ASN A 156 7.51 3.84 19.06
C ASN A 156 7.99 2.95 20.20
N ASP A 157 8.14 1.67 19.95
CA ASP A 157 8.49 0.65 20.90
C ASP A 157 9.66 -0.17 20.32
N GLY A 158 10.88 0.32 20.54
CA GLY A 158 12.11 -0.37 20.20
C GLY A 158 12.19 -0.89 18.75
N ASP A 159 11.65 -2.08 18.53
CA ASP A 159 11.66 -2.76 17.22
C ASP A 159 10.55 -2.31 16.26
N TRP A 160 9.55 -1.56 16.74
CA TRP A 160 8.39 -1.11 15.95
C TRP A 160 8.34 0.42 15.82
N LEU A 161 8.16 0.93 14.61
CA LEU A 161 7.95 2.35 14.27
C LEU A 161 6.50 2.66 13.99
#